data_ed3403a443e83cc6c5d92a274ce93016
#
_entry.id   ed3403a443e83cc6c5d92a274ce93016
#
_cell.length_a   1.000
_cell.length_b   1.000
_cell.length_c   1.000
_cell.angle_alpha   90.00
_cell.angle_beta   90.00
_cell.angle_gamma   90.00
#
_symmetry.space_group_name_H-M   'P 1'
#
loop_
_entity.id
_entity.type
_entity.pdbx_description
1 polymer ?
#
loop_
_entity_poly.entity_id
_entity_poly.type
_entity_poly.pdbx_seq_one_letter_code
_entity_poly.pdbx_strand_id
1 'polypeptide(L)'
;ADVTKQLKLKETRVFAADYGAIPDLSLIDFSHDVVFTWNGTTSGVRVPNGDWIPSDRQGLTICDATSAVFSQQIPWHKIDVATFSWQKVLGGEGAHGMLILGPRAIRRLETYTPEWPIPKIFRLMSKGSLNEGIFKGATINTPSMICVEDALDALTWIKEIGGIEVSIQRSNDNLSTIEHWVEDS
;
A
#
# COMPACT_ATOMS: atom_id res chain seq x y z
N ALA A 1 -5.58 -13.89 -5.08
CA ALA A 1 -5.29 -14.97 -6.05
C ALA A 1 -3.78 -15.11 -6.25
N ASP A 2 -3.03 -14.02 -6.54
CA ASP A 2 -1.61 -14.11 -6.89
C ASP A 2 -0.74 -14.50 -5.69
N VAL A 3 -0.95 -13.91 -4.52
CA VAL A 3 -0.23 -14.28 -3.29
C VAL A 3 -0.39 -15.76 -2.99
N THR A 4 -1.61 -16.28 -3.07
CA THR A 4 -1.90 -17.68 -2.70
C THR A 4 -1.51 -18.70 -3.77
N LYS A 5 -1.54 -18.31 -5.06
CA LYS A 5 -1.34 -19.25 -6.18
C LYS A 5 0.06 -19.15 -6.80
N GLN A 6 0.61 -17.92 -6.94
CA GLN A 6 1.85 -17.69 -7.66
C GLN A 6 3.10 -17.79 -6.76
N LEU A 7 3.00 -17.34 -5.51
CA LEU A 7 4.16 -17.32 -4.62
C LEU A 7 4.53 -18.70 -4.02
N LYS A 8 3.73 -19.74 -4.27
CA LYS A 8 3.97 -21.13 -3.78
C LYS A 8 4.29 -21.19 -2.29
N LEU A 9 3.61 -20.37 -1.49
CA LEU A 9 3.78 -20.36 -0.04
C LEU A 9 3.29 -21.69 0.54
N LYS A 10 4.00 -22.20 1.56
CA LYS A 10 3.69 -23.48 2.21
C LYS A 10 2.33 -23.45 2.88
N GLU A 11 2.01 -22.34 3.54
CA GLU A 11 0.74 -22.13 4.23
C GLU A 11 0.21 -20.74 3.92
N THR A 12 -1.08 -20.69 3.62
CA THR A 12 -1.81 -19.43 3.45
C THR A 12 -3.20 -19.56 4.03
N ARG A 13 -3.64 -18.55 4.78
CA ARG A 13 -5.03 -18.40 5.22
C ARG A 13 -5.65 -17.23 4.50
N VAL A 14 -6.85 -17.39 3.99
CA VAL A 14 -7.60 -16.34 3.30
C VAL A 14 -8.83 -16.02 4.14
N PHE A 15 -8.92 -14.76 4.55
CA PHE A 15 -10.11 -14.21 5.20
C PHE A 15 -10.88 -13.43 4.14
N ALA A 16 -12.12 -13.80 3.92
CA ALA A 16 -12.99 -13.20 2.92
C ALA A 16 -14.36 -12.88 3.52
N ALA A 17 -15.05 -11.95 2.93
CA ALA A 17 -16.43 -11.57 3.24
C ALA A 17 -17.22 -11.42 1.94
N ASP A 18 -18.52 -11.28 2.05
CA ASP A 18 -19.39 -10.98 0.91
C ASP A 18 -19.09 -9.60 0.32
N TYR A 19 -19.55 -9.40 -0.91
CA TYR A 19 -19.39 -8.10 -1.57
C TYR A 19 -20.01 -6.97 -0.75
N GLY A 20 -19.27 -5.90 -0.54
CA GLY A 20 -19.70 -4.78 0.29
C GLY A 20 -19.36 -4.91 1.77
N ALA A 21 -18.71 -6.02 2.19
CA ALA A 21 -18.27 -6.24 3.57
C ALA A 21 -16.75 -6.47 3.66
N ILE A 22 -16.19 -6.32 4.86
CA ILE A 22 -14.82 -6.74 5.19
C ILE A 22 -14.90 -7.96 6.11
N PRO A 23 -13.89 -8.86 6.07
CA PRO A 23 -13.84 -9.98 7.00
C PRO A 23 -13.67 -9.50 8.45
N ASP A 24 -13.98 -10.37 9.40
CA ASP A 24 -13.72 -10.12 10.81
C ASP A 24 -12.21 -10.00 11.05
N LEU A 25 -11.76 -8.79 11.31
CA LEU A 25 -10.35 -8.46 11.51
C LEU A 25 -9.81 -8.98 12.86
N SER A 26 -10.68 -9.34 13.82
CA SER A 26 -10.27 -9.91 15.09
C SER A 26 -9.72 -11.34 14.96
N LEU A 27 -10.00 -12.01 13.83
CA LEU A 27 -9.54 -13.36 13.55
C LEU A 27 -8.12 -13.42 12.96
N ILE A 28 -7.51 -12.26 12.69
CA ILE A 28 -6.20 -12.20 12.06
C ILE A 28 -5.10 -12.56 13.07
N ASP A 29 -4.30 -13.55 12.70
CA ASP A 29 -3.15 -13.99 13.50
C ASP A 29 -1.87 -13.24 13.06
N PHE A 30 -1.46 -12.30 13.87
CA PHE A 30 -0.28 -11.46 13.64
C PHE A 30 1.05 -12.11 14.04
N SER A 31 1.07 -13.40 14.41
CA SER A 31 2.32 -14.17 14.45
C SER A 31 2.85 -14.45 13.03
N HIS A 32 1.99 -14.35 12.03
CA HIS A 32 2.27 -14.49 10.60
C HIS A 32 2.30 -13.15 9.87
N ASP A 33 2.89 -13.12 8.67
CA ASP A 33 2.83 -11.96 7.79
C ASP A 33 1.40 -11.79 7.26
N VAL A 34 0.89 -10.56 7.30
CA VAL A 34 -0.48 -10.22 6.90
C VAL A 34 -0.43 -9.32 5.66
N VAL A 35 -1.08 -9.79 4.58
CA VAL A 35 -1.19 -9.05 3.32
C VAL A 35 -2.64 -8.63 3.10
N PHE A 36 -2.87 -7.34 2.90
CA PHE A 36 -4.21 -6.80 2.71
C PHE A 36 -4.21 -5.55 1.83
N THR A 37 -5.39 -5.19 1.32
CA THR A 37 -5.63 -3.91 0.67
C THR A 37 -6.30 -2.96 1.66
N TRP A 38 -5.93 -1.67 1.66
CA TRP A 38 -6.56 -0.69 2.55
C TRP A 38 -8.04 -0.50 2.24
N ASN A 39 -8.38 -0.50 0.97
CA ASN A 39 -9.76 -0.40 0.51
C ASN A 39 -9.99 -1.19 -0.79
N GLY A 40 -11.24 -1.59 -1.02
CA GLY A 40 -11.66 -2.29 -2.23
C GLY A 40 -11.86 -1.35 -3.42
N THR A 41 -11.66 -1.87 -4.62
CA THR A 41 -11.76 -1.08 -5.87
C THR A 41 -13.20 -0.71 -6.22
N THR A 42 -14.15 -1.64 -6.07
CA THR A 42 -15.53 -1.49 -6.57
C THR A 42 -16.59 -1.64 -5.50
N SER A 43 -16.21 -2.13 -4.32
CA SER A 43 -17.15 -2.48 -3.25
C SER A 43 -17.43 -1.34 -2.27
N GLY A 44 -16.66 -0.24 -2.33
CA GLY A 44 -16.77 0.86 -1.38
C GLY A 44 -16.25 0.57 0.04
N VAL A 45 -15.78 -0.66 0.28
CA VAL A 45 -15.27 -1.06 1.60
C VAL A 45 -13.85 -0.62 1.83
N ARG A 46 -13.54 -0.27 3.08
CA ARG A 46 -12.19 0.03 3.56
C ARG A 46 -11.98 -0.53 4.96
N VAL A 47 -10.74 -0.77 5.34
CA VAL A 47 -10.44 -1.00 6.75
C VAL A 47 -10.74 0.26 7.56
N PRO A 48 -11.37 0.16 8.74
CA PRO A 48 -11.86 1.34 9.46
C PRO A 48 -10.73 2.24 9.96
N ASN A 49 -9.65 1.64 10.43
CA ASN A 49 -8.47 2.29 10.99
C ASN A 49 -7.33 1.26 11.16
N GLY A 50 -6.30 1.59 11.93
CA GLY A 50 -5.20 0.67 12.24
C GLY A 50 -5.30 -0.02 13.60
N ASP A 51 -6.40 0.09 14.34
CA ASP A 51 -6.47 -0.41 15.73
C ASP A 51 -6.45 -1.94 15.82
N TRP A 52 -6.94 -2.60 14.78
CA TRP A 52 -6.88 -4.06 14.63
C TRP A 52 -5.47 -4.61 14.46
N ILE A 53 -4.47 -3.78 14.14
CA ILE A 53 -3.07 -4.17 13.97
C ILE A 53 -2.34 -3.96 15.31
N PRO A 54 -1.93 -5.03 16.03
CA PRO A 54 -1.22 -4.91 17.30
C PRO A 54 0.20 -4.36 17.11
N SER A 55 0.67 -3.63 18.11
CA SER A 55 2.02 -3.02 18.05
C SER A 55 3.14 -4.03 18.28
N ASP A 56 2.86 -5.11 19.03
CA ASP A 56 3.78 -6.19 19.39
C ASP A 56 3.75 -7.39 18.43
N ARG A 57 3.12 -7.23 17.25
CA ARG A 57 3.03 -8.25 16.21
C ARG A 57 4.41 -8.81 15.82
N GLN A 58 4.47 -10.10 15.53
CA GLN A 58 5.69 -10.77 15.06
C GLN A 58 5.82 -10.73 13.54
N GLY A 59 4.71 -10.98 12.82
CA GLY A 59 4.65 -10.91 11.37
C GLY A 59 4.72 -9.49 10.83
N LEU A 60 5.00 -9.37 9.55
CA LEU A 60 4.96 -8.09 8.82
C LEU A 60 3.54 -7.76 8.37
N THR A 61 3.22 -6.48 8.36
CA THR A 61 2.00 -5.95 7.73
C THR A 61 2.35 -5.36 6.36
N ILE A 62 1.76 -5.92 5.30
CA ILE A 62 2.00 -5.58 3.90
C ILE A 62 0.68 -5.08 3.31
N CYS A 63 0.64 -3.81 2.96
CA CYS A 63 -0.57 -3.11 2.54
C CYS A 63 -0.47 -2.58 1.12
N ASP A 64 -1.44 -2.95 0.28
CA ASP A 64 -1.72 -2.18 -0.93
C ASP A 64 -2.59 -0.97 -0.53
N ALA A 65 -2.02 0.21 -0.63
CA ALA A 65 -2.64 1.47 -0.27
C ALA A 65 -2.89 2.38 -1.49
N THR A 66 -2.94 1.81 -2.69
CA THR A 66 -3.01 2.55 -3.96
C THR A 66 -4.12 3.60 -3.98
N SER A 67 -5.30 3.29 -3.48
CA SER A 67 -6.42 4.24 -3.45
C SER A 67 -6.53 5.02 -2.14
N ALA A 68 -5.69 4.70 -1.14
CA ALA A 68 -5.77 5.30 0.18
C ALA A 68 -4.74 6.41 0.41
N VAL A 69 -3.54 6.25 -0.16
CA VAL A 69 -2.49 7.27 -0.02
C VAL A 69 -2.98 8.60 -0.58
N PHE A 70 -2.78 9.67 0.19
CA PHE A 70 -3.26 11.05 -0.03
C PHE A 70 -4.78 11.27 0.14
N SER A 71 -5.59 10.21 0.35
CA SER A 71 -7.05 10.37 0.55
C SER A 71 -7.55 9.86 1.91
N GLN A 72 -6.76 9.06 2.60
CA GLN A 72 -7.15 8.44 3.87
C GLN A 72 -6.00 8.46 4.88
N GLN A 73 -6.34 8.49 6.16
CA GLN A 73 -5.36 8.35 7.24
C GLN A 73 -4.83 6.93 7.30
N ILE A 74 -3.52 6.77 7.12
CA ILE A 74 -2.83 5.49 7.21
C ILE A 74 -1.94 5.50 8.45
N PRO A 75 -2.05 4.51 9.35
CA PRO A 75 -1.20 4.40 10.53
C PRO A 75 0.19 3.87 10.15
N TRP A 76 1.03 4.70 9.57
CA TRP A 76 2.34 4.32 9.01
C TRP A 76 3.22 3.54 9.97
N HIS A 77 3.13 3.81 11.27
CA HIS A 77 3.88 3.09 12.30
C HIS A 77 3.43 1.62 12.48
N LYS A 78 2.27 1.25 11.94
CA LYS A 78 1.73 -0.11 11.94
C LYS A 78 1.87 -0.83 10.60
N ILE A 79 2.36 -0.17 9.55
CA ILE A 79 2.55 -0.74 8.21
C ILE A 79 4.04 -0.95 7.96
N ASP A 80 4.43 -2.19 7.74
CA ASP A 80 5.84 -2.54 7.49
C ASP A 80 6.21 -2.42 6.02
N VAL A 81 5.26 -2.69 5.12
CA VAL A 81 5.41 -2.51 3.67
C VAL A 81 4.14 -1.88 3.12
N ALA A 82 4.27 -0.78 2.42
CA ALA A 82 3.17 -0.20 1.65
C ALA A 82 3.52 -0.10 0.18
N THR A 83 2.55 -0.42 -0.68
CA THR A 83 2.65 -0.17 -2.11
C THR A 83 1.54 0.75 -2.56
N PHE A 84 1.83 1.60 -3.52
CA PHE A 84 0.83 2.42 -4.20
C PHE A 84 1.32 2.83 -5.59
N SER A 85 0.44 3.37 -6.38
CA SER A 85 0.72 3.88 -7.72
C SER A 85 0.03 5.22 -7.91
N TRP A 86 0.36 5.96 -8.97
CA TRP A 86 0.01 7.37 -9.10
C TRP A 86 -1.38 7.65 -9.70
N GLN A 87 -2.09 6.61 -10.19
CA GLN A 87 -3.34 6.74 -10.94
C GLN A 87 -4.60 7.06 -10.10
N LYS A 88 -4.47 7.28 -8.82
CA LYS A 88 -5.60 7.61 -7.93
C LYS A 88 -5.57 9.11 -7.56
N VAL A 89 -5.29 9.45 -6.33
CA VAL A 89 -5.34 10.84 -5.86
C VAL A 89 -4.37 11.76 -6.59
N LEU A 90 -3.22 11.25 -6.97
CA LEU A 90 -2.24 12.01 -7.75
C LEU A 90 -2.63 12.24 -9.23
N GLY A 91 -3.70 11.58 -9.71
CA GLY A 91 -4.23 11.80 -11.06
C GLY A 91 -3.35 11.38 -12.23
N GLY A 92 -2.21 10.73 -11.95
CA GLY A 92 -1.27 10.29 -12.97
C GLY A 92 -1.59 8.91 -13.57
N GLU A 93 -0.67 8.39 -14.36
CA GLU A 93 -0.77 7.08 -14.97
C GLU A 93 -0.45 5.96 -13.97
N GLY A 94 -1.05 4.77 -14.16
CA GLY A 94 -0.75 3.55 -13.41
C GLY A 94 0.58 2.89 -13.79
N ALA A 95 1.54 3.64 -14.30
CA ALA A 95 2.76 3.13 -14.92
C ALA A 95 3.88 2.83 -13.91
N HIS A 96 3.91 3.49 -12.76
CA HIS A 96 4.97 3.40 -11.77
C HIS A 96 4.41 2.98 -10.42
N GLY A 97 5.02 1.95 -9.84
CA GLY A 97 4.73 1.50 -8.49
C GLY A 97 5.69 2.15 -7.48
N MET A 98 5.14 2.65 -6.40
CA MET A 98 5.90 3.13 -5.25
C MET A 98 5.94 2.05 -4.18
N LEU A 99 7.09 1.92 -3.52
CA LEU A 99 7.30 0.97 -2.44
C LEU A 99 7.87 1.71 -1.22
N ILE A 100 7.17 1.60 -0.11
CA ILE A 100 7.64 2.10 1.19
C ILE A 100 8.00 0.90 2.04
N LEU A 101 9.20 0.89 2.59
CA LEU A 101 9.70 -0.15 3.50
C LEU A 101 9.96 0.42 4.88
N GLY A 102 9.29 -0.12 5.87
CA GLY A 102 9.58 0.15 7.27
C GLY A 102 10.83 -0.63 7.76
N PRO A 103 11.40 -0.25 8.92
CA PRO A 103 12.61 -0.88 9.45
C PRO A 103 12.47 -2.40 9.69
N ARG A 104 11.29 -2.89 10.02
CA ARG A 104 11.02 -4.32 10.21
C ARG A 104 11.12 -5.10 8.89
N ALA A 105 10.59 -4.52 7.80
CA ALA A 105 10.69 -5.11 6.47
C ALA A 105 12.14 -5.17 5.98
N ILE A 106 12.92 -4.09 6.22
CA ILE A 106 14.34 -4.06 5.88
C ILE A 106 15.10 -5.17 6.63
N ARG A 107 14.90 -5.29 7.93
CA ARG A 107 15.52 -6.39 8.72
C ARG A 107 15.13 -7.77 8.21
N ARG A 108 13.87 -7.97 7.81
CA ARG A 108 13.42 -9.24 7.20
C ARG A 108 14.15 -9.53 5.90
N LEU A 109 14.33 -8.55 5.03
CA LEU A 109 15.08 -8.70 3.78
C LEU A 109 16.54 -9.08 4.02
N GLU A 110 17.18 -8.52 5.04
CA GLU A 110 18.58 -8.81 5.40
C GLU A 110 18.78 -10.21 6.01
N THR A 111 17.75 -10.76 6.67
CA THR A 111 17.84 -12.03 7.40
C THR A 111 17.20 -13.21 6.66
N TYR A 112 16.47 -12.98 5.58
CA TYR A 112 15.78 -14.01 4.82
C TYR A 112 16.39 -14.20 3.45
N THR A 113 16.71 -15.45 3.10
CA THR A 113 17.13 -15.82 1.75
C THR A 113 16.03 -16.67 1.11
N PRO A 114 15.45 -16.24 -0.04
CA PRO A 114 14.45 -17.01 -0.76
C PRO A 114 14.96 -18.39 -1.18
N GLU A 115 14.11 -19.40 -1.15
CA GLU A 115 14.42 -20.77 -1.57
C GLU A 115 14.62 -20.89 -3.11
N TRP A 116 14.12 -19.92 -3.87
CA TRP A 116 14.21 -19.88 -5.33
C TRP A 116 14.74 -18.53 -5.83
N PRO A 117 15.33 -18.51 -7.04
CA PRO A 117 15.82 -17.27 -7.63
C PRO A 117 14.69 -16.26 -7.86
N ILE A 118 14.88 -15.03 -7.38
CA ILE A 118 13.93 -13.94 -7.61
C ILE A 118 14.28 -13.26 -8.95
N PRO A 119 13.29 -13.02 -9.84
CA PRO A 119 13.47 -12.21 -11.04
C PRO A 119 14.09 -10.84 -10.73
N LYS A 120 14.93 -10.32 -11.62
CA LYS A 120 15.68 -9.08 -11.40
C LYS A 120 14.78 -7.91 -10.98
N ILE A 121 13.60 -7.82 -11.57
CA ILE A 121 12.62 -6.73 -11.30
C ILE A 121 12.12 -6.73 -9.84
N PHE A 122 12.16 -7.85 -9.14
CA PHE A 122 11.71 -7.97 -7.75
C PHE A 122 12.86 -8.01 -6.74
N ARG A 123 14.11 -7.88 -7.20
CA ARG A 123 15.29 -7.97 -6.32
C ARG A 123 15.52 -6.67 -5.58
N LEU A 124 15.18 -6.64 -4.33
CA LEU A 124 15.48 -5.53 -3.42
C LEU A 124 16.86 -5.68 -2.77
N MET A 125 17.43 -6.89 -2.81
CA MET A 125 18.73 -7.20 -2.21
C MET A 125 19.81 -7.41 -3.26
N SER A 126 21.02 -6.96 -2.98
CA SER A 126 22.22 -7.19 -3.77
C SER A 126 23.40 -7.51 -2.85
N LYS A 127 24.04 -8.65 -3.07
CA LYS A 127 25.22 -9.09 -2.30
C LYS A 127 25.03 -9.06 -0.78
N GLY A 128 23.82 -9.44 -0.32
CA GLY A 128 23.49 -9.53 1.11
C GLY A 128 23.08 -8.20 1.79
N SER A 129 22.98 -7.11 1.04
CA SER A 129 22.51 -5.83 1.53
C SER A 129 21.38 -5.25 0.68
N LEU A 130 20.63 -4.31 1.22
CA LEU A 130 19.58 -3.58 0.48
C LEU A 130 20.19 -2.86 -0.72
N ASN A 131 19.55 -2.99 -1.88
CA ASN A 131 19.94 -2.25 -3.08
C ASN A 131 19.46 -0.78 -2.97
N GLU A 132 20.22 0.04 -2.26
CA GLU A 132 19.89 1.44 -2.03
C GLU A 132 19.69 2.26 -3.31
N GLY A 133 20.30 1.84 -4.42
CA GLY A 133 20.16 2.53 -5.70
C GLY A 133 18.70 2.67 -6.13
N ILE A 134 17.85 1.66 -5.86
CA ILE A 134 16.41 1.69 -6.18
C ILE A 134 15.73 2.87 -5.48
N PHE A 135 16.09 3.14 -4.22
CA PHE A 135 15.52 4.23 -3.40
C PHE A 135 16.17 5.59 -3.69
N LYS A 136 17.18 5.64 -4.54
CA LYS A 136 17.88 6.85 -5.01
C LYS A 136 17.58 7.14 -6.49
N GLY A 137 16.56 6.49 -7.07
CA GLY A 137 16.13 6.72 -8.44
C GLY A 137 16.78 5.83 -9.50
N ALA A 138 17.58 4.81 -9.11
CA ALA A 138 18.07 3.84 -10.09
C ALA A 138 16.93 2.94 -10.57
N THR A 139 16.76 2.84 -11.89
CA THR A 139 15.71 2.05 -12.54
C THR A 139 16.32 0.97 -13.42
N ILE A 140 15.60 -0.12 -13.63
CA ILE A 140 16.00 -1.21 -14.53
C ILE A 140 15.90 -0.74 -15.99
N ASN A 141 14.82 -0.06 -16.31
CA ASN A 141 14.53 0.50 -17.62
C ASN A 141 14.31 2.02 -17.47
N THR A 142 14.46 2.76 -18.55
CA THR A 142 14.13 4.18 -18.59
C THR A 142 12.65 4.36 -18.21
N PRO A 143 12.32 5.15 -17.18
CA PRO A 143 10.96 5.45 -16.82
C PRO A 143 10.27 6.33 -17.88
N SER A 144 8.95 6.32 -17.90
CA SER A 144 8.19 7.33 -18.66
C SER A 144 8.38 8.69 -18.00
N MET A 145 9.12 9.59 -18.66
CA MET A 145 9.40 10.92 -18.09
C MET A 145 8.15 11.76 -17.93
N ILE A 146 7.17 11.62 -18.84
CA ILE A 146 5.91 12.35 -18.73
C ILE A 146 5.14 11.93 -17.47
N CYS A 147 5.09 10.63 -17.15
CA CYS A 147 4.45 10.15 -15.93
C CYS A 147 5.19 10.65 -14.65
N VAL A 148 6.51 10.83 -14.74
CA VAL A 148 7.29 11.39 -13.63
C VAL A 148 6.96 12.86 -13.43
N GLU A 149 6.91 13.64 -14.50
CA GLU A 149 6.56 15.07 -14.46
C GLU A 149 5.12 15.28 -13.94
N ASP A 150 4.14 14.48 -14.41
CA ASP A 150 2.76 14.52 -13.89
C ASP A 150 2.72 14.24 -12.39
N ALA A 151 3.48 13.25 -11.91
CA ALA A 151 3.53 12.93 -10.49
C ALA A 151 4.21 14.04 -9.66
N LEU A 152 5.25 14.69 -10.19
CA LEU A 152 5.93 15.83 -9.54
C LEU A 152 5.01 17.05 -9.46
N ASP A 153 4.26 17.34 -10.52
CA ASP A 153 3.25 18.40 -10.54
C ASP A 153 2.17 18.15 -9.50
N ALA A 154 1.61 16.93 -9.47
CA ALA A 154 0.60 16.54 -8.49
C ALA A 154 1.12 16.65 -7.03
N LEU A 155 2.35 16.24 -6.76
CA LEU A 155 2.98 16.38 -5.44
C LEU A 155 3.20 17.85 -5.07
N THR A 156 3.55 18.68 -6.05
CA THR A 156 3.69 20.14 -5.86
C THR A 156 2.34 20.74 -5.50
N TRP A 157 1.31 20.43 -6.26
CA TRP A 157 -0.06 20.85 -5.97
C TRP A 157 -0.52 20.43 -4.55
N ILE A 158 -0.26 19.17 -4.13
CA ILE A 158 -0.58 18.73 -2.76
C ILE A 158 0.12 19.61 -1.71
N LYS A 159 1.38 19.97 -1.93
CA LYS A 159 2.10 20.88 -1.02
C LYS A 159 1.45 22.26 -0.97
N GLU A 160 1.09 22.81 -2.13
CA GLU A 160 0.49 24.14 -2.26
C GLU A 160 -0.88 24.26 -1.63
N ILE A 161 -1.72 23.21 -1.69
CA ILE A 161 -3.03 23.22 -1.03
C ILE A 161 -2.97 23.09 0.50
N GLY A 162 -1.80 22.82 1.09
CA GLY A 162 -1.57 22.69 2.52
C GLY A 162 -1.17 21.28 2.99
N GLY A 163 -0.75 20.42 2.06
CA GLY A 163 -0.20 19.10 2.37
C GLY A 163 -1.23 17.98 2.42
N ILE A 164 -0.77 16.82 2.89
CA ILE A 164 -1.54 15.57 2.89
C ILE A 164 -2.82 15.67 3.73
N GLU A 165 -2.80 16.38 4.84
CA GLU A 165 -3.97 16.52 5.73
C GLU A 165 -5.13 17.24 5.00
N VAL A 166 -4.82 18.28 4.23
CA VAL A 166 -5.82 18.99 3.42
C VAL A 166 -6.34 18.10 2.29
N SER A 167 -5.48 17.31 1.65
CA SER A 167 -5.91 16.35 0.63
C SER A 167 -6.86 15.30 1.20
N ILE A 168 -6.58 14.77 2.39
CA ILE A 168 -7.45 13.82 3.10
C ILE A 168 -8.77 14.50 3.47
N GLN A 169 -8.73 15.73 4.00
CA GLN A 169 -9.94 16.48 4.35
C GLN A 169 -10.84 16.68 3.14
N ARG A 170 -10.29 17.08 1.98
CA ARG A 170 -11.08 17.20 0.73
C ARG A 170 -11.77 15.91 0.33
N SER A 171 -11.09 14.77 0.51
CA SER A 171 -11.68 13.45 0.25
C SER A 171 -12.85 13.15 1.18
N ASN A 172 -12.72 13.48 2.47
CA ASN A 172 -13.77 13.31 3.45
C ASN A 172 -14.97 14.24 3.18
N ASP A 173 -14.71 15.49 2.81
CA ASP A 173 -15.78 16.46 2.48
C ASP A 173 -16.57 16.01 1.25
N ASN A 174 -15.89 15.47 0.23
CA ASN A 174 -16.54 14.90 -0.95
C ASN A 174 -17.44 13.71 -0.57
N LEU A 175 -16.95 12.80 0.28
CA LEU A 175 -17.74 11.67 0.79
C LEU A 175 -18.97 12.16 1.54
N SER A 176 -18.79 13.06 2.48
CA SER A 176 -19.89 13.63 3.28
C SER A 176 -20.97 14.30 2.41
N THR A 177 -20.54 14.99 1.33
CA THR A 177 -21.48 15.58 0.37
C THR A 177 -22.34 14.52 -0.33
N ILE A 178 -21.72 13.39 -0.72
CA ILE A 178 -22.44 12.28 -1.33
C ILE A 178 -23.38 11.60 -0.32
N GLU A 179 -22.93 11.40 0.91
CA GLU A 179 -23.74 10.80 1.98
C GLU A 179 -25.01 11.63 2.24
N HIS A 180 -24.88 12.94 2.43
CA HIS A 180 -26.04 13.83 2.59
C HIS A 180 -26.98 13.78 1.39
N TRP A 181 -26.45 13.78 0.16
CA TRP A 181 -27.30 13.69 -1.02
C TRP A 181 -28.08 12.37 -1.08
N VAL A 182 -27.50 11.26 -0.65
CA VAL A 182 -28.18 9.96 -0.60
C VAL A 182 -29.24 9.93 0.49
N GLU A 183 -28.99 10.55 1.65
CA GLU A 183 -29.95 10.62 2.76
C GLU A 183 -31.16 11.50 2.42
N ASP A 184 -30.99 12.55 1.62
CA ASP A 184 -32.01 13.51 1.23
C ASP A 184 -32.83 13.05 0.00
N SER A 185 -32.50 11.92 -0.62
CA SER A 185 -33.11 11.41 -1.85
C SER A 185 -34.10 10.28 -1.60
#